data_1e95d87adedef00ab21fa9fd87823038
#
_entry.id   1e95d87adedef00ab21fa9fd87823038
#
_cell.length_a   1.000
_cell.length_b   1.000
_cell.length_c   1.000
_cell.angle_alpha   90.00
_cell.angle_beta   90.00
_cell.angle_gamma   90.00
#
_symmetry.space_group_name_H-M   'P 1'
#
loop_
_entity.id
_entity.type
_entity.pdbx_description
1 polymer ?
#
loop_
_entity_poly.entity_id
_entity_poly.type
_entity_poly.pdbx_seq_one_letter_code
_entity_poly.pdbx_strand_id
1 'polypeptide(L)'
;VTYDVWDIDDCNLVADLATRKRLIRYIRSFNPDMIISHRPNDYHADHRNTAVLVQDASYLLIVPNFCPEVPAMKEMPVIMFFNDRFTNPPFMPEIVVSIDDVIAKKYEMYNCHVSQIYEWLPYTHGEIDLVPKDEKERLEWYRSPRIPRDRALTLEELAPYKTKNHSEY
;
A
#
# COMPACT_ATOMS: atom_id res chain seq x y z
N VAL A 1 15.34 2.84 -5.05
CA VAL A 1 14.03 2.16 -5.10
C VAL A 1 13.97 1.36 -6.38
N THR A 2 13.59 0.08 -6.29
CA THR A 2 13.30 -0.80 -7.42
C THR A 2 11.81 -1.10 -7.42
N TYR A 3 11.27 -1.43 -8.58
CA TYR A 3 9.89 -1.87 -8.74
C TYR A 3 9.83 -3.03 -9.72
N ASP A 4 8.79 -3.86 -9.57
CA ASP A 4 8.46 -4.92 -10.50
C ASP A 4 6.95 -4.95 -10.71
N VAL A 5 6.51 -5.18 -11.94
CA VAL A 5 5.10 -5.26 -12.32
C VAL A 5 4.84 -6.63 -12.91
N TRP A 6 3.88 -7.36 -12.35
CA TRP A 6 3.47 -8.64 -12.89
C TRP A 6 2.42 -8.45 -13.97
N ASP A 7 2.52 -9.25 -15.02
CA ASP A 7 1.58 -9.27 -16.14
C ASP A 7 0.29 -10.01 -15.73
N ILE A 8 -0.50 -9.32 -14.93
CA ILE A 8 -1.83 -9.74 -14.46
C ILE A 8 -2.74 -8.54 -14.63
N ASP A 9 -3.79 -8.68 -15.42
CA ASP A 9 -4.75 -7.62 -15.63
C ASP A 9 -5.44 -7.22 -14.32
N ASP A 10 -5.85 -5.96 -14.23
CA ASP A 10 -6.62 -5.47 -13.09
C ASP A 10 -7.90 -6.30 -12.89
N CYS A 11 -8.22 -6.59 -11.65
CA CYS A 11 -9.31 -7.47 -11.20
C CYS A 11 -9.13 -8.98 -11.49
N ASN A 12 -7.98 -9.41 -12.00
CA ASN A 12 -7.73 -10.80 -12.40
C ASN A 12 -6.77 -11.57 -11.49
N LEU A 13 -6.27 -10.94 -10.42
CA LEU A 13 -5.40 -11.64 -9.49
C LEU A 13 -6.16 -12.73 -8.73
N VAL A 14 -5.63 -13.97 -8.76
CA VAL A 14 -6.16 -15.11 -8.02
C VAL A 14 -5.12 -15.61 -7.03
N ALA A 15 -5.57 -15.87 -5.78
CA ALA A 15 -4.73 -16.42 -4.73
C ALA A 15 -4.60 -17.96 -4.88
N ASP A 16 -4.07 -18.40 -6.00
CA ASP A 16 -3.83 -19.82 -6.30
C ASP A 16 -2.41 -20.28 -5.93
N LEU A 17 -2.17 -21.58 -6.07
CA LEU A 17 -0.88 -22.17 -5.74
C LEU A 17 0.26 -21.70 -6.66
N ALA A 18 -0.02 -21.45 -7.93
CA ALA A 18 0.97 -21.00 -8.89
C ALA A 18 1.45 -19.59 -8.58
N THR A 19 0.51 -18.69 -8.32
CA THR A 19 0.76 -17.31 -7.91
C THR A 19 1.47 -17.25 -6.56
N ARG A 20 1.07 -18.08 -5.57
CA ARG A 20 1.75 -18.20 -4.28
C ARG A 20 3.20 -18.64 -4.43
N LYS A 21 3.47 -19.66 -5.24
CA LYS A 21 4.85 -20.10 -5.51
C LYS A 21 5.67 -19.02 -6.19
N ARG A 22 5.09 -18.27 -7.14
CA ARG A 22 5.74 -17.13 -7.78
C ARG A 22 6.10 -16.06 -6.73
N LEU A 23 5.16 -15.72 -5.85
CA LEU A 23 5.39 -14.73 -4.79
C LEU A 23 6.48 -15.17 -3.81
N ILE A 24 6.48 -16.44 -3.39
CA ILE A 24 7.50 -16.97 -2.48
C ILE A 24 8.90 -16.86 -3.10
N ARG A 25 9.07 -17.24 -4.38
CA ARG A 25 10.35 -17.09 -5.08
C ARG A 25 10.79 -15.63 -5.13
N TYR A 26 9.86 -14.74 -5.43
CA TYR A 26 10.11 -13.31 -5.50
C TYR A 26 10.57 -12.76 -4.15
N ILE A 27 9.81 -13.01 -3.08
CA ILE A 27 10.15 -12.56 -1.73
C ILE A 27 11.50 -13.13 -1.28
N ARG A 28 11.75 -14.41 -1.48
CA ARG A 28 13.04 -15.05 -1.13
C ARG A 28 14.21 -14.43 -1.89
N SER A 29 14.04 -14.14 -3.18
CA SER A 29 15.08 -13.50 -3.98
C SER A 29 15.36 -12.07 -3.55
N PHE A 30 14.34 -11.34 -3.11
CA PHE A 30 14.45 -9.98 -2.57
C PHE A 30 15.01 -9.97 -1.14
N ASN A 31 14.65 -10.98 -0.35
CA ASN A 31 15.04 -11.17 1.05
C ASN A 31 14.75 -9.96 1.95
N PRO A 32 13.49 -9.50 2.05
CA PRO A 32 13.13 -8.32 2.83
C PRO A 32 13.12 -8.60 4.34
N ASP A 33 13.39 -7.58 5.15
CA ASP A 33 13.16 -7.60 6.59
C ASP A 33 11.68 -7.34 6.94
N MET A 34 10.97 -6.62 6.05
CA MET A 34 9.58 -6.23 6.24
C MET A 34 8.80 -6.29 4.93
N ILE A 35 7.54 -6.70 5.03
CA ILE A 35 6.55 -6.66 3.94
C ILE A 35 5.37 -5.81 4.40
N ILE A 36 4.94 -4.86 3.57
CA ILE A 36 3.72 -4.10 3.82
C ILE A 36 2.71 -4.46 2.73
N SER A 37 1.51 -4.85 3.11
CA SER A 37 0.48 -5.37 2.22
C SER A 37 -0.89 -4.77 2.51
N HIS A 38 -1.87 -5.12 1.70
CA HIS A 38 -3.29 -4.88 1.98
C HIS A 38 -3.79 -5.80 3.10
N ARG A 39 -4.93 -5.44 3.73
CA ARG A 39 -5.63 -6.34 4.65
C ARG A 39 -6.50 -7.35 3.88
N PRO A 40 -6.76 -8.56 4.45
CA PRO A 40 -7.61 -9.57 3.81
C PRO A 40 -9.08 -9.17 3.64
N ASN A 41 -9.53 -8.16 4.34
CA ASN A 41 -10.91 -7.66 4.30
C ASN A 41 -11.08 -6.37 3.48
N ASP A 42 -10.18 -6.10 2.55
CA ASP A 42 -10.25 -4.96 1.64
C ASP A 42 -11.44 -5.06 0.66
N TYR A 43 -11.87 -3.92 0.09
CA TYR A 43 -12.98 -3.88 -0.87
C TYR A 43 -12.66 -4.51 -2.22
N HIS A 44 -11.41 -4.39 -2.66
CA HIS A 44 -10.98 -4.84 -3.98
C HIS A 44 -10.54 -6.31 -3.96
N ALA A 45 -10.94 -7.08 -4.95
CA ALA A 45 -10.57 -8.49 -5.05
C ALA A 45 -9.06 -8.70 -5.07
N ASP A 46 -8.33 -7.93 -5.87
CA ASP A 46 -6.87 -8.05 -5.98
C ASP A 46 -6.17 -7.65 -4.69
N HIS A 47 -6.68 -6.65 -3.96
CA HIS A 47 -6.15 -6.29 -2.66
C HIS A 47 -6.29 -7.44 -1.67
N ARG A 48 -7.49 -8.06 -1.59
CA ARG A 48 -7.73 -9.24 -0.74
C ARG A 48 -6.87 -10.43 -1.15
N ASN A 49 -6.80 -10.73 -2.45
CA ASN A 49 -5.99 -11.83 -2.96
C ASN A 49 -4.49 -11.60 -2.74
N THR A 50 -4.00 -10.36 -2.86
CA THR A 50 -2.63 -10.00 -2.46
C THR A 50 -2.38 -10.27 -0.99
N ALA A 51 -3.28 -9.83 -0.12
CA ALA A 51 -3.17 -10.07 1.32
C ALA A 51 -3.15 -11.56 1.67
N VAL A 52 -4.06 -12.34 1.07
CA VAL A 52 -4.11 -13.80 1.26
C VAL A 52 -2.82 -14.46 0.77
N LEU A 53 -2.32 -14.07 -0.41
CA LEU A 53 -1.07 -14.60 -0.94
C LEU A 53 0.12 -14.32 -0.02
N VAL A 54 0.22 -13.10 0.53
CA VAL A 54 1.29 -12.73 1.47
C VAL A 54 1.18 -13.52 2.77
N GLN A 55 -0.01 -13.64 3.33
CA GLN A 55 -0.23 -14.42 4.56
C GLN A 55 0.06 -15.89 4.35
N ASP A 56 -0.42 -16.49 3.26
CA ASP A 56 -0.19 -17.89 2.94
C ASP A 56 1.28 -18.19 2.61
N ALA A 57 2.00 -17.19 2.08
CA ALA A 57 3.42 -17.31 1.81
C ALA A 57 4.27 -17.24 3.09
N SER A 58 3.85 -16.52 4.12
CA SER A 58 4.67 -16.10 5.26
C SER A 58 5.49 -17.23 5.88
N TYR A 59 4.84 -18.27 6.36
CA TYR A 59 5.52 -19.44 6.92
C TYR A 59 6.35 -20.21 5.88
N LEU A 60 5.83 -20.28 4.63
CA LEU A 60 6.48 -21.04 3.56
C LEU A 60 7.81 -20.40 3.10
N LEU A 61 8.05 -19.13 3.42
CA LEU A 61 9.31 -18.46 3.12
C LEU A 61 10.52 -19.14 3.77
N ILE A 62 10.34 -19.75 4.95
CA ILE A 62 11.41 -20.42 5.70
C ILE A 62 11.43 -21.95 5.49
N VAL A 63 10.54 -22.51 4.67
CA VAL A 63 10.43 -23.97 4.44
C VAL A 63 11.32 -24.39 3.26
N PRO A 64 12.45 -25.09 3.46
CA PRO A 64 13.42 -25.35 2.39
C PRO A 64 12.86 -26.18 1.23
N ASN A 65 11.97 -27.14 1.52
CA ASN A 65 11.44 -28.06 0.51
C ASN A 65 10.28 -27.46 -0.33
N PHE A 66 9.82 -26.24 0.02
CA PHE A 66 8.85 -25.52 -0.78
C PHE A 66 9.56 -24.54 -1.69
N CYS A 67 9.43 -24.64 -3.01
CA CYS A 67 10.20 -23.89 -4.00
C CYS A 67 11.73 -24.02 -3.80
N PRO A 68 12.28 -25.24 -3.79
CA PRO A 68 13.67 -25.50 -3.41
C PRO A 68 14.72 -24.88 -4.36
N GLU A 69 14.29 -24.42 -5.54
CA GLU A 69 15.12 -23.73 -6.52
C GLU A 69 15.57 -22.32 -6.06
N VAL A 70 14.92 -21.75 -5.03
CA VAL A 70 15.34 -20.50 -4.39
C VAL A 70 15.56 -20.78 -2.91
N PRO A 71 16.73 -20.45 -2.35
CA PRO A 71 17.04 -20.69 -0.95
C PRO A 71 15.96 -20.15 -0.01
N ALA A 72 15.60 -20.94 1.00
CA ALA A 72 14.66 -20.49 2.03
C ALA A 72 15.28 -19.34 2.84
N MET A 73 14.42 -18.42 3.29
CA MET A 73 14.85 -17.36 4.21
C MET A 73 15.21 -17.95 5.57
N LYS A 74 16.12 -17.30 6.29
CA LYS A 74 16.51 -17.72 7.64
C LYS A 74 15.41 -17.41 8.65
N GLU A 75 14.73 -16.29 8.46
CA GLU A 75 13.70 -15.76 9.34
C GLU A 75 12.52 -15.24 8.49
N MET A 76 11.34 -15.27 9.07
CA MET A 76 10.17 -14.64 8.42
C MET A 76 10.29 -13.12 8.53
N PRO A 77 9.96 -12.37 7.46
CA PRO A 77 9.88 -10.92 7.53
C PRO A 77 8.72 -10.47 8.42
N VAL A 78 8.81 -9.28 8.97
CA VAL A 78 7.67 -8.64 9.64
C VAL A 78 6.62 -8.30 8.58
N ILE A 79 5.37 -8.71 8.81
CA ILE A 79 4.26 -8.39 7.91
C ILE A 79 3.40 -7.32 8.55
N MET A 80 3.20 -6.23 7.84
CA MET A 80 2.36 -5.10 8.21
C MET A 80 1.30 -4.84 7.15
N PHE A 81 0.26 -4.10 7.53
CA PHE A 81 -0.83 -3.74 6.64
C PHE A 81 -0.96 -2.23 6.52
N PHE A 82 -1.20 -1.77 5.29
CA PHE A 82 -1.59 -0.38 5.06
C PHE A 82 -2.94 -0.07 5.70
N ASN A 83 -3.13 1.19 6.06
CA ASN A 83 -4.44 1.65 6.49
C ASN A 83 -5.47 1.55 5.35
N ASP A 84 -6.70 1.30 5.74
CA ASP A 84 -7.86 1.34 4.88
C ASP A 84 -9.06 1.97 5.60
N ARG A 85 -10.21 2.01 4.93
CA ARG A 85 -11.44 2.61 5.47
C ARG A 85 -12.51 1.58 5.81
N PHE A 86 -12.14 0.30 5.89
CA PHE A 86 -13.08 -0.74 6.27
C PHE A 86 -13.39 -0.70 7.75
N THR A 87 -14.66 -0.94 8.05
CA THR A 87 -15.20 -0.83 9.41
C THR A 87 -15.40 -2.18 10.09
N ASN A 88 -15.21 -3.30 9.40
CA ASN A 88 -15.40 -4.64 9.97
C ASN A 88 -14.29 -5.63 9.56
N PRO A 89 -13.30 -5.87 10.42
CA PRO A 89 -12.95 -5.05 11.58
C PRO A 89 -12.41 -3.68 11.18
N PRO A 90 -12.57 -2.64 12.00
CA PRO A 90 -11.98 -1.33 11.69
C PRO A 90 -10.45 -1.42 11.67
N PHE A 91 -9.83 -0.56 10.87
CA PHE A 91 -8.38 -0.41 10.94
C PHE A 91 -8.00 0.35 12.21
N MET A 92 -7.15 -0.28 13.02
CA MET A 92 -6.59 0.33 14.22
C MET A 92 -5.09 0.52 13.99
N PRO A 93 -4.63 1.75 13.75
CA PRO A 93 -3.21 1.97 13.50
C PRO A 93 -2.39 1.70 14.77
N GLU A 94 -1.37 0.86 14.63
CA GLU A 94 -0.41 0.55 15.71
C GLU A 94 0.90 1.28 15.51
N ILE A 95 1.21 1.62 14.25
CA ILE A 95 2.43 2.31 13.87
C ILE A 95 2.03 3.49 12.98
N VAL A 96 2.54 4.66 13.31
CA VAL A 96 2.37 5.89 12.55
C VAL A 96 3.75 6.44 12.19
N VAL A 97 3.95 6.80 10.93
CA VAL A 97 5.18 7.38 10.43
C VAL A 97 4.88 8.76 9.87
N SER A 98 5.55 9.82 10.37
CA SER A 98 5.45 11.15 9.76
C SER A 98 6.00 11.13 8.34
N ILE A 99 5.28 11.79 7.45
CA ILE A 99 5.68 11.99 6.05
C ILE A 99 5.80 13.48 5.70
N ASP A 100 5.78 14.37 6.68
CA ASP A 100 5.74 15.82 6.48
C ASP A 100 6.91 16.29 5.59
N ASP A 101 8.11 15.79 5.84
CA ASP A 101 9.31 16.15 5.08
C ASP A 101 9.30 15.63 3.64
N VAL A 102 8.46 14.65 3.33
CA VAL A 102 8.40 14.00 2.02
C VAL A 102 7.05 14.15 1.32
N ILE A 103 6.11 14.87 1.92
CA ILE A 103 4.75 15.02 1.38
C ILE A 103 4.74 15.64 -0.03
N ALA A 104 5.62 16.58 -0.30
CA ALA A 104 5.74 17.18 -1.63
C ALA A 104 6.09 16.13 -2.68
N LYS A 105 7.03 15.23 -2.37
CA LYS A 105 7.42 14.13 -3.24
C LYS A 105 6.31 13.10 -3.42
N LYS A 106 5.52 12.82 -2.38
CA LYS A 106 4.33 11.97 -2.47
C LYS A 106 3.33 12.51 -3.50
N TYR A 107 3.08 13.83 -3.48
CA TYR A 107 2.20 14.45 -4.48
C TYR A 107 2.77 14.39 -5.90
N GLU A 108 4.07 14.55 -6.07
CA GLU A 108 4.73 14.35 -7.38
C GLU A 108 4.55 12.91 -7.88
N MET A 109 4.65 11.92 -6.99
CA MET A 109 4.40 10.52 -7.34
C MET A 109 2.93 10.29 -7.74
N TYR A 110 1.98 10.86 -7.02
CA TYR A 110 0.55 10.81 -7.40
C TYR A 110 0.29 11.43 -8.76
N ASN A 111 0.96 12.53 -9.10
CA ASN A 111 0.84 13.17 -10.39
C ASN A 111 1.26 12.27 -11.57
N CYS A 112 2.05 11.23 -11.32
CA CYS A 112 2.40 10.24 -12.34
C CYS A 112 1.25 9.26 -12.64
N HIS A 113 0.26 9.15 -11.76
CA HIS A 113 -0.90 8.26 -11.92
C HIS A 113 -2.11 9.01 -12.49
N VAL A 114 -1.98 9.52 -13.72
CA VAL A 114 -2.93 10.45 -14.35
C VAL A 114 -4.35 9.90 -14.36
N SER A 115 -4.56 8.67 -14.86
CA SER A 115 -5.88 8.04 -14.93
C SER A 115 -6.50 7.83 -13.55
N GLN A 116 -5.71 7.46 -12.56
CA GLN A 116 -6.21 7.25 -11.19
C GLN A 116 -6.58 8.56 -10.51
N ILE A 117 -5.68 9.56 -10.58
CA ILE A 117 -5.78 10.79 -9.78
C ILE A 117 -6.70 11.84 -10.42
N TYR A 118 -6.71 11.92 -11.75
CA TYR A 118 -7.43 12.98 -12.47
C TYR A 118 -8.64 12.51 -13.27
N GLU A 119 -8.88 11.19 -13.34
CA GLU A 119 -10.02 10.60 -14.02
C GLU A 119 -10.86 9.76 -13.07
N TRP A 120 -10.36 8.61 -12.60
CA TRP A 120 -11.13 7.65 -11.83
C TRP A 120 -11.56 8.18 -10.46
N LEU A 121 -10.67 8.71 -9.64
CA LEU A 121 -11.03 9.22 -8.31
C LEU A 121 -12.00 10.41 -8.39
N PRO A 122 -11.78 11.43 -9.24
CA PRO A 122 -12.77 12.50 -9.44
C PRO A 122 -14.11 11.98 -9.94
N TYR A 123 -14.12 11.01 -10.86
CA TYR A 123 -15.36 10.39 -11.33
C TYR A 123 -16.14 9.74 -10.17
N THR A 124 -15.48 8.95 -9.32
CA THR A 124 -16.13 8.27 -8.19
C THR A 124 -16.68 9.23 -7.13
N HIS A 125 -16.19 10.46 -7.09
CA HIS A 125 -16.66 11.51 -6.18
C HIS A 125 -17.59 12.54 -6.82
N GLY A 126 -17.91 12.38 -8.11
CA GLY A 126 -18.72 13.35 -8.85
C GLY A 126 -17.99 14.68 -9.09
N GLU A 127 -16.69 14.68 -9.14
CA GLU A 127 -15.82 15.86 -9.25
C GLU A 127 -15.08 15.95 -10.61
N ILE A 128 -15.41 15.09 -11.56
CA ILE A 128 -14.68 15.01 -12.84
C ILE A 128 -14.66 16.34 -13.60
N ASP A 129 -15.75 17.10 -13.54
CA ASP A 129 -15.87 18.40 -14.22
C ASP A 129 -15.04 19.50 -13.50
N LEU A 130 -14.56 19.25 -12.28
CA LEU A 130 -13.73 20.18 -11.53
C LEU A 130 -12.24 20.00 -11.81
N VAL A 131 -11.85 18.93 -12.48
CA VAL A 131 -10.45 18.65 -12.81
C VAL A 131 -9.96 19.66 -13.85
N PRO A 132 -8.87 20.40 -13.61
CA PRO A 132 -8.33 21.33 -14.59
C PRO A 132 -7.94 20.63 -15.89
N LYS A 133 -8.23 21.30 -17.01
CA LYS A 133 -7.82 20.83 -18.34
C LYS A 133 -6.33 21.05 -18.57
N ASP A 134 -5.77 22.13 -18.00
CA ASP A 134 -4.33 22.40 -18.04
C ASP A 134 -3.60 21.47 -17.05
N GLU A 135 -2.70 20.67 -17.58
CA GLU A 135 -1.91 19.73 -16.79
C GLU A 135 -1.07 20.40 -15.69
N LYS A 136 -0.64 21.63 -15.92
CA LYS A 136 0.14 22.40 -14.94
C LYS A 136 -0.66 22.78 -13.70
N GLU A 137 -1.98 22.91 -13.84
CA GLU A 137 -2.87 23.27 -12.74
C GLU A 137 -3.34 22.04 -11.95
N ARG A 138 -3.22 20.84 -12.52
CA ARG A 138 -3.75 19.59 -11.95
C ARG A 138 -3.12 19.25 -10.61
N LEU A 139 -1.80 19.36 -10.48
CA LEU A 139 -1.11 19.04 -9.24
C LEU A 139 -1.50 19.99 -8.10
N GLU A 140 -1.63 21.28 -8.38
CA GLU A 140 -2.08 22.27 -7.40
C GLU A 140 -3.54 22.04 -7.02
N TRP A 141 -4.39 21.75 -8.00
CA TRP A 141 -5.79 21.37 -7.77
C TRP A 141 -5.87 20.15 -6.84
N TYR A 142 -5.05 19.13 -7.07
CA TYR A 142 -5.05 17.91 -6.25
C TYR A 142 -4.53 18.17 -4.82
N ARG A 143 -3.57 19.06 -4.66
CA ARG A 143 -3.04 19.48 -3.35
C ARG A 143 -4.03 20.34 -2.56
N SER A 144 -5.01 20.92 -3.21
CA SER A 144 -5.95 21.80 -2.53
C SER A 144 -6.79 21.03 -1.49
N PRO A 145 -7.15 21.63 -0.33
CA PRO A 145 -7.77 20.94 0.81
C PRO A 145 -9.24 20.53 0.58
N ARG A 146 -9.68 20.40 -0.65
CA ARG A 146 -11.06 20.01 -1.02
C ARG A 146 -11.42 18.60 -0.55
N ILE A 147 -10.43 17.74 -0.46
CA ILE A 147 -10.62 16.36 -0.03
C ILE A 147 -9.81 16.20 1.25
N PRO A 148 -10.43 16.00 2.42
CA PRO A 148 -9.71 15.81 3.68
C PRO A 148 -9.13 14.38 3.75
N ARG A 149 -8.35 13.98 2.73
CA ARG A 149 -7.79 12.64 2.66
C ARG A 149 -6.47 12.52 3.42
N ASP A 150 -5.69 13.58 3.38
CA ASP A 150 -4.35 13.63 3.96
C ASP A 150 -4.23 14.81 4.93
N ARG A 151 -5.22 14.97 5.82
CA ARG A 151 -5.08 15.97 6.89
C ARG A 151 -3.98 15.56 7.84
N ALA A 152 -3.20 16.51 8.31
CA ALA A 152 -2.30 16.28 9.42
C ALA A 152 -3.08 15.77 10.65
N LEU A 153 -2.55 14.76 11.33
CA LEU A 153 -3.09 14.33 12.60
C LEU A 153 -2.80 15.40 13.68
N THR A 154 -3.74 15.58 14.59
CA THR A 154 -3.52 16.45 15.73
C THR A 154 -2.61 15.77 16.75
N LEU A 155 -1.99 16.56 17.63
CA LEU A 155 -1.17 16.02 18.73
C LEU A 155 -1.99 15.10 19.67
N GLU A 156 -3.28 15.36 19.82
CA GLU A 156 -4.19 14.53 20.62
C GLU A 156 -4.39 13.15 19.95
N GLU A 157 -4.58 13.13 18.64
CA GLU A 157 -4.69 11.88 17.86
C GLU A 157 -3.38 11.08 17.83
N LEU A 158 -2.25 11.76 17.91
CA LEU A 158 -0.92 11.15 17.98
C LEU A 158 -0.53 10.69 19.40
N ALA A 159 -1.17 11.21 20.44
CA ALA A 159 -0.82 10.93 21.83
C ALA A 159 -0.77 9.43 22.21
N PRO A 160 -1.60 8.53 21.66
CA PRO A 160 -1.50 7.09 21.90
C PRO A 160 -0.22 6.45 21.35
N TYR A 161 0.41 7.06 20.35
CA TYR A 161 1.61 6.53 19.68
C TYR A 161 2.85 7.06 20.39
N LYS A 162 3.32 6.35 21.42
CA LYS A 162 4.51 6.73 22.18
C LYS A 162 5.77 6.31 21.40
N THR A 163 6.40 7.26 20.75
CA THR A 163 7.73 7.06 20.19
C THR A 163 8.76 7.89 20.96
N LYS A 164 10.03 7.55 20.86
CA LYS A 164 11.11 8.34 21.45
C LYS A 164 11.23 9.74 20.83
N ASN A 165 10.66 9.95 19.66
CA ASN A 165 10.76 11.18 18.85
C ASN A 165 9.40 11.78 18.58
N HIS A 166 8.59 11.92 19.62
CA HIS A 166 7.24 12.52 19.54
C HIS A 166 7.22 13.96 19.00
N SER A 167 8.34 14.63 18.99
CA SER A 167 8.50 15.98 18.44
C SER A 167 8.66 16.02 16.92
N GLU A 168 8.75 14.85 16.26
CA GLU A 168 8.96 14.74 14.82
C GLU A 168 7.69 14.35 14.04
N TYR A 169 6.51 14.32 14.71
CA TYR A 169 5.23 14.03 14.08
C TYR A 169 4.37 15.26 13.89
#